data_8222fed83c76cdcac5e9048c1a824acb
#
_entry.id   8222fed83c76cdcac5e9048c1a824acb
#
_cell.length_a   1.000
_cell.length_b   1.000
_cell.length_c   1.000
_cell.angle_alpha   90.00
_cell.angle_beta   90.00
_cell.angle_gamma   90.00
#
_symmetry.space_group_name_H-M   'P 1'
#
loop_
_entity.id
_entity.type
_entity.pdbx_description
1 polymer ?
#
loop_
_entity_poly.entity_id
_entity_poly.type
_entity_poly.pdbx_seq_one_letter_code
_entity_poly.pdbx_strand_id
1 'polypeptide(L)'
;MIHFRKAVEADAPRITTIYANARRFMAASGNPNQWIDGYPSEADVRVDISADVLWTACRGDEILAVFALIEGPDPTYAIIQGAWLNDRPYAVVHRLASSGKVGGIGEICLRWCLDRFDTLRVDTHADNRVMQRTLIRMGFVYTGIIFCHNGTPRLAYQLDRR
;
A
#
# COMPACT_ATOMS: atom_id res chain seq x y z
N MET A 1 -10.49 2.12 19.70
CA MET A 1 -9.04 2.35 19.49
C MET A 1 -8.53 1.40 18.41
N ILE A 2 -7.77 1.93 17.49
CA ILE A 2 -7.19 1.14 16.38
C ILE A 2 -5.82 0.62 16.84
N HIS A 3 -5.59 -0.67 16.66
CA HIS A 3 -4.28 -1.29 16.90
C HIS A 3 -3.80 -1.99 15.64
N PHE A 4 -2.49 -2.18 15.55
CA PHE A 4 -1.83 -2.81 14.41
C PHE A 4 -1.23 -4.13 14.83
N ARG A 5 -1.45 -5.16 14.02
CA ARG A 5 -0.82 -6.46 14.21
C ARG A 5 -0.51 -7.11 12.87
N LYS A 6 0.41 -8.05 12.88
CA LYS A 6 0.68 -8.85 11.70
C LYS A 6 -0.51 -9.74 11.38
N ALA A 7 -0.77 -9.91 10.09
CA ALA A 7 -1.75 -10.87 9.61
C ALA A 7 -1.28 -12.30 9.88
N VAL A 8 -2.21 -13.16 10.22
CA VAL A 8 -1.97 -14.60 10.41
C VAL A 8 -2.79 -15.39 9.40
N GLU A 9 -2.48 -16.68 9.23
CA GLU A 9 -3.14 -17.54 8.25
C GLU A 9 -4.68 -17.54 8.38
N ALA A 10 -5.19 -17.48 9.60
CA ALA A 10 -6.64 -17.43 9.84
C ALA A 10 -7.29 -16.16 9.29
N ASP A 11 -6.53 -15.10 9.05
CA ASP A 11 -7.04 -13.84 8.49
C ASP A 11 -7.20 -13.90 6.96
N ALA A 12 -6.57 -14.86 6.28
CA ALA A 12 -6.47 -14.87 4.83
C ALA A 12 -7.82 -14.77 4.11
N PRO A 13 -8.87 -15.49 4.49
CA PRO A 13 -10.18 -15.35 3.82
C PRO A 13 -10.76 -13.94 3.97
N ARG A 14 -10.66 -13.36 5.14
CA ARG A 14 -11.20 -12.02 5.44
C ARG A 14 -10.42 -10.95 4.69
N ILE A 15 -9.10 -11.04 4.66
CA ILE A 15 -8.23 -10.12 3.91
C ILE A 15 -8.51 -10.22 2.41
N THR A 16 -8.67 -11.43 1.89
CA THR A 16 -9.02 -11.65 0.48
C THR A 16 -10.32 -10.94 0.10
N THR A 17 -11.32 -10.98 0.98
CA THR A 17 -12.59 -10.25 0.80
C THR A 17 -12.37 -8.74 0.81
N ILE A 18 -11.52 -8.22 1.70
CA ILE A 18 -11.19 -6.79 1.74
C ILE A 18 -10.56 -6.36 0.40
N TYR A 19 -9.62 -7.13 -0.12
CA TYR A 19 -9.01 -6.83 -1.42
C TYR A 19 -10.02 -6.89 -2.57
N ALA A 20 -10.92 -7.87 -2.58
CA ALA A 20 -11.95 -7.97 -3.61
C ALA A 20 -12.90 -6.75 -3.57
N ASN A 21 -13.31 -6.31 -2.39
CA ASN A 21 -14.13 -5.11 -2.23
C ASN A 21 -13.38 -3.84 -2.64
N ALA A 22 -12.10 -3.75 -2.30
CA ALA A 22 -11.25 -2.63 -2.69
C ALA A 22 -11.11 -2.54 -4.22
N ARG A 23 -10.94 -3.66 -4.92
CA ARG A 23 -10.91 -3.68 -6.39
C ARG A 23 -12.20 -3.14 -6.98
N ARG A 24 -13.35 -3.56 -6.45
CA ARG A 24 -14.66 -3.05 -6.92
C ARG A 24 -14.79 -1.55 -6.70
N PHE A 25 -14.38 -1.07 -5.54
CA PHE A 25 -14.38 0.36 -5.23
C PHE A 25 -13.45 1.13 -6.19
N MET A 26 -12.25 0.63 -6.43
CA MET A 26 -11.29 1.23 -7.36
C MET A 26 -11.87 1.33 -8.77
N ALA A 27 -12.45 0.26 -9.28
CA ALA A 27 -13.08 0.24 -10.60
C ALA A 27 -14.24 1.25 -10.69
N ALA A 28 -15.10 1.31 -9.68
CA ALA A 28 -16.22 2.25 -9.63
C ALA A 28 -15.77 3.70 -9.49
N SER A 29 -14.59 3.95 -8.94
CA SER A 29 -14.01 5.29 -8.72
C SER A 29 -13.11 5.76 -9.86
N GLY A 30 -13.11 5.06 -11.01
CA GLY A 30 -12.30 5.44 -12.19
C GLY A 30 -10.89 4.87 -12.21
N ASN A 31 -10.59 3.86 -11.38
CA ASN A 31 -9.29 3.22 -11.30
C ASN A 31 -9.40 1.69 -11.51
N PRO A 32 -9.80 1.23 -12.71
CA PRO A 32 -10.01 -0.21 -12.95
C PRO A 32 -8.74 -1.00 -13.25
N ASN A 33 -7.62 -0.33 -13.53
CA ASN A 33 -6.42 -0.96 -14.11
C ASN A 33 -5.24 -1.09 -13.14
N GLN A 34 -5.35 -0.64 -11.90
CA GLN A 34 -4.26 -0.77 -10.94
C GLN A 34 -4.11 -2.23 -10.48
N TRP A 35 -5.22 -2.85 -10.10
CA TRP A 35 -5.27 -4.25 -9.67
C TRP A 35 -6.16 -5.04 -10.63
N ILE A 36 -5.54 -5.81 -11.50
CA ILE A 36 -6.20 -6.59 -12.55
C ILE A 36 -6.09 -8.08 -12.30
N ASP A 37 -6.88 -8.88 -13.01
CA ASP A 37 -6.82 -10.35 -13.01
C ASP A 37 -6.93 -10.97 -11.59
N GLY A 38 -7.78 -10.38 -10.75
CA GLY A 38 -8.02 -10.89 -9.40
C GLY A 38 -6.89 -10.63 -8.41
N TYR A 39 -5.92 -9.78 -8.76
CA TYR A 39 -4.84 -9.38 -7.87
C TYR A 39 -5.29 -8.28 -6.88
N PRO A 40 -4.88 -8.31 -5.59
CA PRO A 40 -4.23 -9.43 -4.91
C PRO A 40 -5.20 -10.59 -4.67
N SER A 41 -4.77 -11.82 -4.99
CA SER A 41 -5.53 -13.05 -4.77
C SER A 41 -5.30 -13.60 -3.36
N GLU A 42 -6.04 -14.64 -2.98
CA GLU A 42 -5.78 -15.35 -1.72
C GLU A 42 -4.36 -15.93 -1.68
N ALA A 43 -3.86 -16.43 -2.82
CA ALA A 43 -2.49 -16.92 -2.92
C ALA A 43 -1.47 -15.81 -2.64
N ASP A 44 -1.69 -14.61 -3.19
CA ASP A 44 -0.84 -13.44 -2.91
C ASP A 44 -0.88 -13.05 -1.43
N VAL A 45 -2.05 -13.09 -0.81
CA VAL A 45 -2.21 -12.82 0.63
C VAL A 45 -1.39 -13.81 1.45
N ARG A 46 -1.46 -15.10 1.13
CA ARG A 46 -0.73 -16.13 1.87
C ARG A 46 0.78 -16.00 1.69
N VAL A 47 1.24 -15.60 0.52
CA VAL A 47 2.67 -15.31 0.27
C VAL A 47 3.13 -14.17 1.18
N ASP A 48 2.39 -13.08 1.29
CA ASP A 48 2.73 -11.95 2.14
C ASP A 48 2.70 -12.31 3.64
N ILE A 49 1.75 -13.14 4.05
CA ILE A 49 1.70 -13.65 5.43
C ILE A 49 2.94 -14.51 5.72
N SER A 50 3.29 -15.42 4.82
CA SER A 50 4.47 -16.28 4.97
C SER A 50 5.77 -15.49 4.99
N ALA A 51 5.85 -14.40 4.23
CA ALA A 51 6.99 -13.50 4.24
C ALA A 51 7.05 -12.58 5.46
N ASP A 52 6.03 -12.62 6.32
CA ASP A 52 5.93 -11.81 7.54
C ASP A 52 5.92 -10.29 7.28
N VAL A 53 5.34 -9.88 6.16
CA VAL A 53 5.27 -8.47 5.74
C VAL A 53 3.87 -7.88 5.76
N LEU A 54 2.83 -8.70 5.96
CA LEU A 54 1.45 -8.25 5.89
C LEU A 54 0.95 -7.81 7.27
N TRP A 55 0.46 -6.56 7.33
CA TRP A 55 -0.06 -5.94 8.55
C TRP A 55 -1.54 -5.62 8.42
N THR A 56 -2.22 -5.62 9.55
CA THR A 56 -3.62 -5.24 9.66
C THR A 56 -3.79 -4.12 10.68
N ALA A 57 -4.69 -3.19 10.36
CA ALA A 57 -5.21 -2.21 11.30
C ALA A 57 -6.57 -2.72 11.80
N CYS A 58 -6.71 -2.90 13.10
CA CYS A 58 -7.87 -3.55 13.70
C CYS A 58 -8.54 -2.70 14.77
N ARG A 59 -9.85 -2.90 14.91
CA ARG A 59 -10.62 -2.42 16.06
C ARG A 59 -11.26 -3.65 16.71
N GLY A 60 -10.77 -4.05 17.88
CA GLY A 60 -11.08 -5.36 18.42
C GLY A 60 -10.62 -6.45 17.44
N ASP A 61 -11.51 -7.37 17.12
CA ASP A 61 -11.24 -8.45 16.17
C ASP A 61 -11.55 -8.07 14.72
N GLU A 62 -12.06 -6.87 14.48
CA GLU A 62 -12.43 -6.41 13.14
C GLU A 62 -11.23 -5.82 12.42
N ILE A 63 -10.93 -6.34 11.21
CA ILE A 63 -9.90 -5.79 10.34
C ILE A 63 -10.48 -4.62 9.56
N LEU A 64 -9.88 -3.43 9.74
CA LEU A 64 -10.29 -2.20 9.08
C LEU A 64 -9.48 -1.88 7.83
N ALA A 65 -8.23 -2.33 7.80
CA ALA A 65 -7.33 -2.15 6.67
C ALA A 65 -6.23 -3.20 6.68
N VAL A 66 -5.63 -3.40 5.52
CA VAL A 66 -4.51 -4.33 5.32
C VAL A 66 -3.49 -3.67 4.41
N PHE A 67 -2.21 -3.93 4.66
CA PHE A 67 -1.11 -3.45 3.82
C PHE A 67 0.14 -4.31 4.02
N ALA A 68 0.98 -4.35 2.99
CA ALA A 68 2.31 -4.92 3.10
C ALA A 68 3.31 -3.81 3.42
N LEU A 69 4.15 -4.02 4.43
CA LEU A 69 5.24 -3.11 4.79
C LEU A 69 6.55 -3.86 4.63
N ILE A 70 7.36 -3.43 3.67
CA ILE A 70 8.55 -4.14 3.22
C ILE A 70 9.75 -3.21 3.27
N GLU A 71 10.81 -3.61 3.96
CA GLU A 71 12.08 -2.89 3.93
C GLU A 71 12.72 -2.99 2.55
N GLY A 72 13.22 -1.87 2.05
CA GLY A 72 13.94 -1.84 0.77
C GLY A 72 15.32 -2.48 0.85
N PRO A 73 16.01 -2.59 -0.29
CA PRO A 73 15.62 -2.03 -1.59
C PRO A 73 14.53 -2.85 -2.29
N ASP A 74 13.63 -2.14 -2.95
CA ASP A 74 12.60 -2.76 -3.80
C ASP A 74 13.13 -2.84 -5.23
N PRO A 75 13.16 -4.03 -5.86
CA PRO A 75 13.68 -4.17 -7.23
C PRO A 75 12.96 -3.30 -8.25
N THR A 76 11.66 -3.06 -8.09
CA THR A 76 10.88 -2.22 -9.02
C THR A 76 11.19 -0.73 -8.87
N TYR A 77 11.88 -0.34 -7.81
CA TYR A 77 12.27 1.04 -7.54
C TYR A 77 13.72 1.36 -7.96
N ALA A 78 14.45 0.35 -8.46
CA ALA A 78 15.83 0.53 -8.89
C ALA A 78 15.94 1.44 -10.12
N ILE A 79 14.93 1.41 -11.00
CA ILE A 79 14.85 2.25 -12.20
C ILE A 79 13.65 3.16 -12.07
N ILE A 80 13.89 4.46 -12.15
CA ILE A 80 12.85 5.48 -12.08
C ILE A 80 13.05 6.51 -13.19
N GLN A 81 11.97 6.87 -13.86
CA GLN A 81 11.93 8.05 -14.72
C GLN A 81 11.65 9.26 -13.86
N GLY A 82 12.69 9.95 -13.46
CA GLY A 82 12.72 10.97 -12.44
C GLY A 82 13.84 10.67 -11.47
N ALA A 83 13.69 11.05 -10.21
CA ALA A 83 14.71 10.80 -9.20
C ALA A 83 14.08 10.70 -7.81
N TRP A 84 14.47 9.68 -7.05
CA TRP A 84 14.19 9.63 -5.63
C TRP A 84 14.86 10.80 -4.91
N LEU A 85 14.31 11.23 -3.77
CA LEU A 85 14.82 12.40 -3.05
C LEU A 85 16.24 12.21 -2.51
N ASN A 86 16.63 10.95 -2.23
CA ASN A 86 17.93 10.59 -1.65
C ASN A 86 18.16 9.08 -1.74
N ASP A 87 19.31 8.63 -1.23
CA ASP A 87 19.70 7.22 -1.19
C ASP A 87 19.53 6.60 0.21
N ARG A 88 18.75 7.21 1.07
CA ARG A 88 18.52 6.69 2.42
C ARG A 88 17.85 5.31 2.39
N PRO A 89 18.11 4.46 3.39
CA PRO A 89 17.28 3.29 3.61
C PRO A 89 15.80 3.67 3.72
N TYR A 90 14.94 2.88 3.13
CA TYR A 90 13.51 3.17 3.08
C TYR A 90 12.68 1.90 3.29
N ALA A 91 11.43 2.08 3.64
CA ALA A 91 10.42 1.04 3.57
C ALA A 91 9.38 1.38 2.51
N VAL A 92 8.70 0.35 2.02
CA VAL A 92 7.68 0.45 0.99
C VAL A 92 6.36 -0.05 1.55
N VAL A 93 5.29 0.70 1.28
CA VAL A 93 3.93 0.25 1.57
C VAL A 93 3.29 -0.18 0.26
N HIS A 94 2.96 -1.46 0.17
CA HIS A 94 2.28 -2.08 -0.97
C HIS A 94 0.91 -2.61 -0.59
N ARG A 95 0.03 -2.71 -1.56
CA ARG A 95 -1.26 -3.38 -1.42
C ARG A 95 -2.07 -2.89 -0.23
N LEU A 96 -2.10 -1.57 -0.04
CA LEU A 96 -2.92 -0.94 1.00
C LEU A 96 -4.38 -0.96 0.56
N ALA A 97 -5.22 -1.54 1.39
CA ALA A 97 -6.67 -1.61 1.15
C ALA A 97 -7.45 -1.35 2.44
N SER A 98 -8.54 -0.60 2.29
CA SER A 98 -9.50 -0.33 3.37
C SER A 98 -10.68 -1.29 3.27
N SER A 99 -11.23 -1.67 4.43
CA SER A 99 -12.51 -2.38 4.49
C SER A 99 -13.71 -1.50 4.12
N GLY A 100 -13.51 -0.18 4.05
CA GLY A 100 -14.58 0.79 3.80
C GLY A 100 -15.37 1.22 5.04
N LYS A 101 -15.08 0.66 6.21
CA LYS A 101 -15.84 0.91 7.44
C LYS A 101 -15.42 2.16 8.20
N VAL A 102 -14.20 2.63 7.99
CA VAL A 102 -13.64 3.80 8.66
C VAL A 102 -12.99 4.72 7.63
N GLY A 103 -13.44 5.97 7.57
CA GLY A 103 -12.83 6.98 6.71
C GLY A 103 -11.41 7.33 7.17
N GLY A 104 -10.52 7.61 6.23
CA GLY A 104 -9.15 8.02 6.54
C GLY A 104 -8.23 6.92 7.06
N ILE A 105 -8.64 5.67 7.01
CA ILE A 105 -7.84 4.55 7.55
C ILE A 105 -6.52 4.38 6.80
N GLY A 106 -6.49 4.65 5.50
CA GLY A 106 -5.26 4.59 4.71
C GLY A 106 -4.19 5.56 5.23
N GLU A 107 -4.59 6.79 5.53
CA GLU A 107 -3.68 7.77 6.13
C GLU A 107 -3.19 7.31 7.51
N ILE A 108 -4.07 6.76 8.33
CA ILE A 108 -3.71 6.21 9.65
C ILE A 108 -2.64 5.11 9.50
N CYS A 109 -2.81 4.22 8.52
CA CYS A 109 -1.83 3.17 8.23
C CYS A 109 -0.48 3.75 7.82
N LEU A 110 -0.47 4.72 6.93
CA LEU A 110 0.78 5.35 6.46
C LEU A 110 1.48 6.12 7.58
N ARG A 111 0.74 6.82 8.46
CA ARG A 111 1.33 7.48 9.62
C ARG A 111 1.96 6.48 10.57
N TRP A 112 1.29 5.36 10.82
CA TRP A 112 1.85 4.28 11.64
C TRP A 112 3.17 3.74 11.06
N CYS A 113 3.27 3.62 9.75
CA CYS A 113 4.50 3.22 9.07
C CYS A 113 5.61 4.28 9.24
N LEU A 114 5.26 5.57 9.12
CA LEU A 114 6.21 6.68 9.32
C LEU A 114 6.75 6.75 10.75
N ASP A 115 6.00 6.27 11.74
CA ASP A 115 6.51 6.19 13.11
C ASP A 115 7.61 5.13 13.28
N ARG A 116 7.76 4.22 12.30
CA ARG A 116 8.72 3.11 12.31
C ARG A 116 9.87 3.28 11.35
N PHE A 117 9.67 4.03 10.29
CA PHE A 117 10.67 4.25 9.25
C PHE A 117 10.76 5.72 8.91
N ASP A 118 11.98 6.24 8.88
CA ASP A 118 12.21 7.66 8.58
C ASP A 118 11.90 8.02 7.12
N THR A 119 11.96 7.05 6.23
CA THR A 119 11.68 7.23 4.80
C THR A 119 10.72 6.17 4.31
N LEU A 120 9.62 6.60 3.70
CA LEU A 120 8.68 5.73 2.98
C LEU A 120 8.68 6.07 1.50
N ARG A 121 8.60 5.03 0.67
CA ARG A 121 8.32 5.14 -0.75
C ARG A 121 7.02 4.38 -1.05
N VAL A 122 6.18 4.97 -1.87
CA VAL A 122 4.88 4.42 -2.25
C VAL A 122 4.67 4.68 -3.73
N ASP A 123 4.05 3.76 -4.42
CA ASP A 123 3.61 3.98 -5.80
C ASP A 123 2.11 3.72 -5.93
N THR A 124 1.50 4.35 -6.92
CA THR A 124 0.08 4.18 -7.23
C THR A 124 -0.19 4.42 -8.70
N HIS A 125 -1.29 3.87 -9.20
CA HIS A 125 -1.72 4.09 -10.58
C HIS A 125 -2.12 5.55 -10.83
N ALA A 126 -1.88 6.05 -12.04
CA ALA A 126 -2.26 7.42 -12.42
C ALA A 126 -3.76 7.70 -12.25
N ASP A 127 -4.60 6.68 -12.35
CA ASP A 127 -6.05 6.81 -12.18
C ASP A 127 -6.50 6.76 -10.72
N ASN A 128 -5.60 6.42 -9.80
CA ASN A 128 -5.92 6.37 -8.36
C ASN A 128 -5.82 7.75 -7.74
N ARG A 129 -6.80 8.58 -8.00
CA ARG A 129 -6.82 9.97 -7.52
C ARG A 129 -7.00 10.05 -6.00
N VAL A 130 -7.72 9.11 -5.41
CA VAL A 130 -7.91 9.03 -3.96
C VAL A 130 -6.57 8.87 -3.24
N MET A 131 -5.75 7.92 -3.67
CA MET A 131 -4.43 7.69 -3.09
C MET A 131 -3.49 8.88 -3.35
N GLN A 132 -3.48 9.42 -4.56
CA GLN A 132 -2.64 10.59 -4.88
C GLN A 132 -2.95 11.77 -3.96
N ARG A 133 -4.23 12.07 -3.74
CA ARG A 133 -4.63 13.15 -2.83
C ARG A 133 -4.20 12.89 -1.39
N THR A 134 -4.35 11.65 -0.94
CA THR A 134 -3.90 11.25 0.41
C THR A 134 -2.40 11.44 0.57
N LEU A 135 -1.62 10.97 -0.39
CA LEU A 135 -0.15 11.09 -0.33
C LEU A 135 0.29 12.56 -0.31
N ILE A 136 -0.27 13.38 -1.20
CA ILE A 136 0.07 14.81 -1.28
C ILE A 136 -0.32 15.53 0.02
N ARG A 137 -1.52 15.25 0.55
CA ARG A 137 -1.98 15.85 1.81
C ARG A 137 -1.07 15.49 2.98
N MET A 138 -0.49 14.29 2.98
CA MET A 138 0.45 13.87 4.01
C MET A 138 1.85 14.47 3.87
N GLY A 139 2.16 15.07 2.74
CA GLY A 139 3.47 15.65 2.45
C GLY A 139 4.39 14.79 1.61
N PHE A 140 3.90 13.67 1.05
CA PHE A 140 4.67 12.91 0.07
C PHE A 140 4.96 13.75 -1.16
N VAL A 141 6.16 13.62 -1.70
CA VAL A 141 6.63 14.31 -2.88
C VAL A 141 6.59 13.36 -4.07
N TYR A 142 6.01 13.80 -5.17
CA TYR A 142 6.06 13.06 -6.41
C TYR A 142 7.50 13.03 -6.93
N THR A 143 8.02 11.83 -7.23
CA THR A 143 9.42 11.64 -7.62
C THR A 143 9.60 11.17 -9.05
N GLY A 144 8.57 10.63 -9.67
CA GLY A 144 8.66 10.15 -11.04
C GLY A 144 7.82 8.92 -11.32
N ILE A 145 8.21 8.15 -12.32
CA ILE A 145 7.49 6.96 -12.77
C ILE A 145 8.36 5.73 -12.62
N ILE A 146 7.82 4.71 -11.95
CA ILE A 146 8.40 3.36 -11.88
C ILE A 146 7.52 2.41 -12.69
N PHE A 147 8.02 1.21 -12.93
CA PHE A 147 7.29 0.17 -13.67
C PHE A 147 7.12 -1.06 -12.78
N CYS A 148 5.88 -1.56 -12.70
CA CYS A 148 5.59 -2.79 -11.98
C CYS A 148 6.21 -4.01 -12.68
N HIS A 149 6.14 -5.18 -12.03
CA HIS A 149 6.60 -6.44 -12.60
C HIS A 149 5.96 -6.77 -13.96
N ASN A 150 4.72 -6.34 -14.19
CA ASN A 150 4.02 -6.54 -15.47
C ASN A 150 4.35 -5.45 -16.52
N GLY A 151 5.30 -4.54 -16.23
CA GLY A 151 5.72 -3.48 -17.13
C GLY A 151 4.83 -2.26 -17.18
N THR A 152 3.76 -2.20 -16.40
CA THR A 152 2.86 -1.04 -16.38
C THR A 152 3.40 0.08 -15.49
N PRO A 153 3.19 1.36 -15.90
CA PRO A 153 3.72 2.49 -15.14
C PRO A 153 2.95 2.77 -13.85
N ARG A 154 3.66 3.31 -12.86
CA ARG A 154 3.09 3.81 -11.61
C ARG A 154 3.73 5.14 -11.25
N LEU A 155 2.96 6.00 -10.62
CA LEU A 155 3.44 7.26 -10.04
C LEU A 155 4.13 6.95 -8.71
N ALA A 156 5.37 7.39 -8.58
CA ALA A 156 6.19 7.15 -7.41
C ALA A 156 6.24 8.37 -6.49
N TYR A 157 6.17 8.14 -5.20
CA TYR A 157 6.17 9.16 -4.16
C TYR A 157 7.11 8.78 -3.03
N GLN A 158 7.68 9.79 -2.39
CA GLN A 158 8.54 9.61 -1.23
C GLN A 158 8.22 10.63 -0.15
N LEU A 159 8.27 10.20 1.10
CA LEU A 159 8.22 11.09 2.26
C LEU A 159 9.36 10.73 3.20
N ASP A 160 10.17 11.72 3.51
CA ASP A 160 11.16 11.66 4.57
C ASP A 160 10.59 12.36 5.80
N ARG A 161 10.69 11.70 6.93
CA ARG A 161 10.21 12.23 8.20
C ARG A 161 11.01 13.45 8.65
N ARG A 162 12.27 13.57 8.14
CA ARG A 162 13.19 14.67 8.43
C ARG A 162 13.97 15.10 7.22
#